data_b00cf01708769371807b591e5bc2e3cb
#
_entry.id   b00cf01708769371807b591e5bc2e3cb
#
_cell.length_a   1.000
_cell.length_b   1.000
_cell.length_c   1.000
_cell.angle_alpha   90.00
_cell.angle_beta   90.00
_cell.angle_gamma   90.00
#
_symmetry.space_group_name_H-M   'P 1'
#
loop_
_entity.id
_entity.type
_entity.pdbx_description
1 polymer ?
#
loop_
_entity_poly.entity_id
_entity_poly.type
_entity_poly.pdbx_seq_one_letter_code
_entity_poly.pdbx_strand_id
1 'polypeptide(L)'
;TELPRIIKFNDERSQIEVIIEIVSKKNMKNVGILVPNNDIVLSTMKWFNELKFLCEFKYNAGYNDKRNRDTLNFTTSTPKLMTYHSAKGLQFEAVFLPFYEGAIGEESRKALYVAMTRTYRYLYVMYSSNSLNQPLQNVPSHLYLKEI
;
A
#
# COMPACT_ATOMS: atom_id res chain seq x y z
N THR A 1 8.72 0.15 -16.76
CA THR A 1 8.61 0.25 -15.30
C THR A 1 9.45 1.41 -14.80
N GLU A 2 8.87 2.27 -14.02
CA GLU A 2 9.60 3.36 -13.39
C GLU A 2 10.29 2.87 -12.12
N LEU A 3 11.36 3.57 -11.70
CA LEU A 3 12.02 3.25 -10.44
C LEU A 3 11.04 3.41 -9.28
N PRO A 4 11.04 2.47 -8.31
CA PRO A 4 10.24 2.61 -7.11
C PRO A 4 10.56 3.91 -6.37
N ARG A 5 9.55 4.52 -5.77
CA ARG A 5 9.72 5.72 -4.94
C ARG A 5 9.54 5.36 -3.48
N ILE A 6 10.51 5.77 -2.67
CA ILE A 6 10.47 5.57 -1.22
C ILE A 6 10.36 6.96 -0.60
N ILE A 7 9.22 7.22 0.07
CA ILE A 7 8.87 8.55 0.53
C ILE A 7 8.68 8.56 2.03
N LYS A 8 9.36 9.47 2.71
CA LYS A 8 9.21 9.69 4.15
C LYS A 8 8.20 10.80 4.42
N PHE A 9 7.36 10.60 5.43
CA PHE A 9 6.34 11.55 5.85
C PHE A 9 6.47 11.86 7.33
N ASN A 10 5.85 12.95 7.78
CA ASN A 10 5.84 13.32 9.20
C ASN A 10 4.83 12.51 10.00
N ASP A 11 3.73 12.08 9.37
CA ASP A 11 2.66 11.34 10.04
C ASP A 11 1.87 10.47 9.05
N GLU A 12 0.96 9.67 9.59
CA GLU A 12 0.13 8.76 8.79
C GLU A 12 -0.85 9.52 7.90
N ARG A 13 -1.43 10.61 8.39
CA ARG A 13 -2.38 11.39 7.61
C ARG A 13 -1.76 11.93 6.33
N SER A 14 -0.52 12.41 6.40
CA SER A 14 0.19 12.91 5.24
C SER A 14 0.39 11.82 4.19
N GLN A 15 0.62 10.59 4.61
CA GLN A 15 0.72 9.46 3.68
C GLN A 15 -0.59 9.27 2.92
N ILE A 16 -1.71 9.28 3.62
CA ILE A 16 -3.04 9.13 3.01
C ILE A 16 -3.33 10.27 2.03
N GLU A 17 -3.05 11.50 2.44
CA GLU A 17 -3.30 12.67 1.59
C GLU A 17 -2.51 12.60 0.27
N VAL A 18 -1.28 12.13 0.33
CA VAL A 18 -0.43 12.00 -0.86
C VAL A 18 -0.92 10.88 -1.78
N ILE A 19 -1.39 9.77 -1.24
CA ILE A 19 -2.01 8.72 -2.05
C ILE A 19 -3.17 9.31 -2.88
N ILE A 20 -4.06 10.03 -2.21
CA ILE A 20 -5.23 10.64 -2.86
C ILE A 20 -4.77 11.62 -3.94
N GLU A 21 -3.78 12.45 -3.64
CA GLU A 21 -3.26 13.43 -4.59
C GLU A 21 -2.65 12.77 -5.83
N ILE A 22 -1.79 11.77 -5.65
CA ILE A 22 -1.12 11.10 -6.77
C ILE A 22 -2.13 10.37 -7.65
N VAL A 23 -3.05 9.62 -7.05
CA VAL A 23 -4.08 8.90 -7.81
C VAL A 23 -4.93 9.86 -8.61
N SER A 24 -5.33 10.97 -8.02
CA SER A 24 -6.18 11.95 -8.67
C SER A 24 -5.45 12.69 -9.79
N LYS A 25 -4.22 13.15 -9.54
CA LYS A 25 -3.45 13.93 -10.52
C LYS A 25 -3.03 13.09 -11.73
N LYS A 26 -2.61 11.87 -11.49
CA LYS A 26 -2.14 10.98 -12.57
C LYS A 26 -3.27 10.21 -13.22
N ASN A 27 -4.50 10.36 -12.73
CA ASN A 27 -5.67 9.65 -13.25
C ASN A 27 -5.40 8.14 -13.38
N MET A 28 -4.86 7.56 -12.33
CA MET A 28 -4.51 6.13 -12.32
C MET A 28 -5.76 5.28 -12.31
N LYS A 29 -5.74 4.19 -13.06
CA LYS A 29 -6.94 3.36 -13.28
C LYS A 29 -6.88 1.97 -12.66
N ASN A 30 -5.71 1.50 -12.30
CA ASN A 30 -5.55 0.18 -11.72
C ASN A 30 -4.59 0.29 -10.55
N VAL A 31 -5.14 0.61 -9.38
CA VAL A 31 -4.37 0.98 -8.20
C VAL A 31 -4.59 -0.03 -7.08
N GLY A 32 -3.50 -0.57 -6.55
CA GLY A 32 -3.51 -1.36 -5.33
C GLY A 32 -2.89 -0.58 -4.19
N ILE A 33 -3.58 -0.55 -3.06
CA ILE A 33 -3.06 0.02 -1.81
C ILE A 33 -2.92 -1.16 -0.86
N LEU A 34 -1.69 -1.55 -0.58
CA LEU A 34 -1.39 -2.79 0.11
C LEU A 34 -0.82 -2.50 1.48
N VAL A 35 -1.38 -3.14 2.50
CA VAL A 35 -1.01 -2.93 3.89
C VAL A 35 -0.65 -4.24 4.57
N PRO A 36 0.13 -4.20 5.68
CA PRO A 36 0.65 -5.43 6.30
C PRO A 36 -0.41 -6.36 6.88
N ASN A 37 -1.50 -5.81 7.43
CA ASN A 37 -2.49 -6.63 8.14
C ASN A 37 -3.89 -6.01 8.07
N ASN A 38 -4.89 -6.78 8.53
CA ASN A 38 -6.28 -6.37 8.45
C ASN A 38 -6.64 -5.19 9.36
N ASP A 39 -5.99 -5.04 10.49
CA ASP A 39 -6.25 -3.90 11.36
C ASP A 39 -5.92 -2.58 10.63
N ILE A 40 -4.85 -2.58 9.87
CA ILE A 40 -4.46 -1.41 9.07
C ILE A 40 -5.43 -1.18 7.92
N VAL A 41 -6.05 -2.23 7.36
CA VAL A 41 -7.12 -2.03 6.38
C VAL A 41 -8.23 -1.18 6.96
N LEU A 42 -8.70 -1.50 8.17
CA LEU A 42 -9.77 -0.75 8.81
C LEU A 42 -9.37 0.70 9.11
N SER A 43 -8.18 0.91 9.68
CA SER A 43 -7.73 2.27 9.98
C SER A 43 -7.54 3.11 8.72
N THR A 44 -7.06 2.50 7.65
CA THR A 44 -6.90 3.18 6.37
C THR A 44 -8.26 3.56 5.76
N MET A 45 -9.25 2.68 5.84
CA MET A 45 -10.59 3.00 5.35
C MET A 45 -11.24 4.14 6.14
N LYS A 46 -10.96 4.25 7.45
CA LYS A 46 -11.43 5.41 8.22
C LYS A 46 -10.88 6.71 7.65
N TRP A 47 -9.58 6.75 7.34
CA TRP A 47 -8.96 7.93 6.73
C TRP A 47 -9.59 8.25 5.38
N PHE A 48 -9.76 7.24 4.52
CA PHE A 48 -10.36 7.45 3.20
C PHE A 48 -11.79 7.96 3.30
N ASN A 49 -12.58 7.42 4.23
CA ASN A 49 -13.95 7.86 4.44
C ASN A 49 -14.00 9.32 4.93
N GLU A 50 -13.12 9.68 5.86
CA GLU A 50 -13.03 11.07 6.36
C GLU A 50 -12.65 12.05 5.24
N LEU A 51 -11.75 11.65 4.37
CA LEU A 51 -11.27 12.49 3.26
C LEU A 51 -12.12 12.31 1.99
N LYS A 52 -13.21 11.57 2.07
CA LYS A 52 -14.17 11.35 0.97
C LYS A 52 -13.51 10.78 -0.28
N PHE A 53 -12.56 9.86 -0.08
CA PHE A 53 -11.89 9.16 -1.17
C PHE A 53 -12.52 7.79 -1.35
N LEU A 54 -13.07 7.54 -2.54
CA LEU A 54 -13.72 6.28 -2.85
C LEU A 54 -12.67 5.18 -3.03
N CYS A 55 -12.79 4.10 -2.27
CA CYS A 55 -11.87 2.97 -2.32
C CYS A 55 -12.62 1.68 -2.02
N GLU A 56 -12.40 0.66 -2.82
CA GLU A 56 -12.88 -0.70 -2.54
C GLU A 56 -11.88 -1.37 -1.60
N PHE A 57 -12.35 -2.31 -0.78
CA PHE A 57 -11.46 -2.94 0.18
C PHE A 57 -11.84 -4.37 0.49
N LYS A 58 -10.87 -5.13 0.99
CA LYS A 58 -11.08 -6.46 1.52
C LYS A 58 -10.55 -6.52 2.95
N TYR A 59 -11.44 -6.85 3.89
CA TYR A 59 -11.11 -7.09 5.29
C TYR A 59 -11.53 -8.51 5.66
N ASN A 60 -10.59 -9.29 6.18
CA ASN A 60 -10.87 -10.66 6.62
C ASN A 60 -10.06 -10.97 7.88
N ALA A 61 -10.70 -10.87 9.05
CA ALA A 61 -10.08 -11.13 10.34
C ALA A 61 -10.21 -12.59 10.81
N GLY A 62 -10.72 -13.47 9.93
CA GLY A 62 -10.89 -14.89 10.23
C GLY A 62 -12.33 -15.35 10.17
N TYR A 63 -12.51 -16.66 10.36
CA TYR A 63 -13.81 -17.31 10.23
C TYR A 63 -14.84 -16.72 11.20
N ASN A 64 -16.03 -16.41 10.69
CA ASN A 64 -17.16 -15.87 11.46
C ASN A 64 -16.95 -14.48 12.09
N ASP A 65 -15.92 -13.74 11.73
CA ASP A 65 -15.84 -12.34 12.16
C ASP A 65 -16.89 -11.53 11.41
N LYS A 66 -17.77 -10.86 12.16
CA LYS A 66 -18.88 -10.08 11.60
C LYS A 66 -18.44 -8.85 10.82
N ARG A 67 -17.20 -8.41 11.02
CA ARG A 67 -16.63 -7.26 10.31
C ARG A 67 -16.07 -7.62 8.94
N ASN A 68 -15.97 -8.93 8.63
CA ASN A 68 -15.46 -9.38 7.34
C ASN A 68 -16.27 -8.78 6.21
N ARG A 69 -15.57 -8.21 5.22
CA ARG A 69 -16.20 -7.55 4.08
C ARG A 69 -15.26 -7.57 2.89
N ASP A 70 -15.80 -7.82 1.73
CA ASP A 70 -15.07 -7.77 0.48
C ASP A 70 -15.89 -6.99 -0.55
N THR A 71 -15.47 -5.75 -0.80
CA THR A 71 -16.13 -4.90 -1.79
C THR A 71 -15.31 -4.79 -3.08
N LEU A 72 -14.23 -5.57 -3.21
CA LEU A 72 -13.37 -5.51 -4.38
C LEU A 72 -14.15 -5.87 -5.65
N ASN A 73 -14.00 -5.05 -6.67
CA ASN A 73 -14.60 -5.28 -7.98
C ASN A 73 -13.55 -4.97 -9.05
N PHE A 74 -13.01 -6.01 -9.66
CA PHE A 74 -11.91 -5.85 -10.61
C PHE A 74 -12.36 -5.37 -12.00
N THR A 75 -13.64 -5.06 -12.16
CA THR A 75 -14.14 -4.43 -13.37
C THR A 75 -14.19 -2.91 -13.29
N THR A 76 -13.94 -2.33 -12.11
CA THR A 76 -13.91 -0.89 -11.90
C THR A 76 -12.49 -0.35 -11.86
N SER A 77 -12.33 0.95 -12.07
CA SER A 77 -11.05 1.64 -11.89
C SER A 77 -10.88 2.22 -10.48
N THR A 78 -11.81 1.96 -9.57
CA THR A 78 -11.71 2.41 -8.19
C THR A 78 -10.48 1.78 -7.50
N PRO A 79 -9.68 2.55 -6.77
CA PRO A 79 -8.54 1.99 -6.03
C PRO A 79 -8.96 0.88 -5.08
N LYS A 80 -8.08 -0.08 -4.86
CA LYS A 80 -8.36 -1.29 -4.11
C LYS A 80 -7.37 -1.44 -2.95
N LEU A 81 -7.92 -1.55 -1.74
CA LEU A 81 -7.17 -1.66 -0.50
C LEU A 81 -7.27 -3.10 0.03
N MET A 82 -6.12 -3.70 0.33
CA MET A 82 -6.06 -5.07 0.85
C MET A 82 -4.72 -5.32 1.53
N THR A 83 -4.62 -6.46 2.21
CA THR A 83 -3.34 -6.86 2.80
C THR A 83 -2.38 -7.38 1.72
N TYR A 84 -1.07 -7.41 2.04
CA TYR A 84 -0.06 -8.01 1.16
C TYR A 84 -0.46 -9.43 0.77
N HIS A 85 -0.96 -10.21 1.74
CA HIS A 85 -1.37 -11.60 1.51
C HIS A 85 -2.52 -11.70 0.49
N SER A 86 -3.52 -10.82 0.60
CA SER A 86 -4.66 -10.82 -0.30
C SER A 86 -4.28 -10.44 -1.73
N ALA A 87 -3.17 -9.74 -1.91
CA ALA A 87 -2.72 -9.29 -3.23
C ALA A 87 -2.00 -10.37 -4.04
N LYS A 88 -1.79 -11.54 -3.47
CA LYS A 88 -1.13 -12.66 -4.21
C LYS A 88 -1.87 -12.95 -5.50
N GLY A 89 -1.11 -13.03 -6.58
CA GLY A 89 -1.68 -13.33 -7.91
C GLY A 89 -2.32 -12.15 -8.63
N LEU A 90 -2.38 -10.98 -7.98
CA LEU A 90 -2.94 -9.79 -8.61
C LEU A 90 -1.83 -8.91 -9.18
N GLN A 91 -2.17 -8.08 -10.16
CA GLN A 91 -1.24 -7.12 -10.76
C GLN A 91 -1.93 -5.76 -10.89
N PHE A 92 -1.19 -4.70 -10.62
CA PHE A 92 -1.70 -3.33 -10.66
C PHE A 92 -0.76 -2.43 -11.46
N GLU A 93 -1.31 -1.40 -12.09
CA GLU A 93 -0.50 -0.36 -12.71
C GLU A 93 0.33 0.37 -11.65
N ALA A 94 -0.28 0.71 -10.52
CA ALA A 94 0.38 1.37 -9.42
C ALA A 94 0.09 0.65 -8.11
N VAL A 95 1.12 0.51 -7.28
CA VAL A 95 0.99 -0.04 -5.92
C VAL A 95 1.53 0.99 -4.95
N PHE A 96 0.72 1.27 -3.92
CA PHE A 96 1.11 2.08 -2.76
C PHE A 96 1.26 1.15 -1.57
N LEU A 97 2.37 1.29 -0.87
CA LEU A 97 2.65 0.56 0.37
C LEU A 97 2.76 1.58 1.51
N PRO A 98 1.62 2.10 2.00
CA PRO A 98 1.64 3.05 3.11
C PRO A 98 1.93 2.35 4.43
N PHE A 99 2.33 3.14 5.42
CA PHE A 99 2.54 2.67 6.79
C PHE A 99 3.59 1.57 6.89
N TYR A 100 4.58 1.62 6.01
CA TYR A 100 5.68 0.68 6.07
C TYR A 100 6.61 1.08 7.20
N GLU A 101 6.41 0.49 8.38
CA GLU A 101 7.21 0.77 9.56
C GLU A 101 8.32 -0.26 9.77
N GLY A 102 8.34 -1.24 8.91
CA GLY A 102 9.42 -2.16 8.91
C GLY A 102 9.33 -3.25 9.93
N ALA A 103 8.47 -4.20 9.73
CA ALA A 103 8.59 -5.43 10.49
C ALA A 103 9.90 -6.12 10.12
N ILE A 104 10.68 -6.49 11.14
CA ILE A 104 11.93 -7.20 10.99
C ILE A 104 11.63 -8.70 10.96
N GLY A 105 12.25 -9.42 10.04
CA GLY A 105 12.11 -10.86 9.95
C GLY A 105 11.91 -11.34 8.53
N GLU A 106 12.14 -12.63 8.34
CA GLU A 106 12.09 -13.21 7.00
C GLU A 106 10.68 -13.20 6.40
N GLU A 107 9.65 -13.45 7.21
CA GLU A 107 8.26 -13.43 6.74
C GLU A 107 7.85 -12.03 6.28
N SER A 108 8.23 -11.00 7.03
CA SER A 108 7.95 -9.63 6.65
C SER A 108 8.68 -9.23 5.38
N ARG A 109 9.88 -9.74 5.19
CA ARG A 109 10.67 -9.52 4.00
C ARG A 109 10.02 -10.18 2.78
N LYS A 110 9.52 -11.40 2.95
CA LYS A 110 8.78 -12.10 1.89
C LYS A 110 7.49 -11.40 1.53
N ALA A 111 6.74 -10.93 2.53
CA ALA A 111 5.49 -10.21 2.31
C ALA A 111 5.73 -8.90 1.56
N LEU A 112 6.77 -8.16 1.95
CA LEU A 112 7.15 -6.94 1.24
C LEU A 112 7.53 -7.24 -0.21
N TYR A 113 8.33 -8.27 -0.43
CA TYR A 113 8.73 -8.67 -1.78
C TYR A 113 7.51 -9.01 -2.65
N VAL A 114 6.57 -9.78 -2.11
CA VAL A 114 5.34 -10.10 -2.81
C VAL A 114 4.58 -8.83 -3.19
N ALA A 115 4.46 -7.89 -2.23
CA ALA A 115 3.76 -6.64 -2.48
C ALA A 115 4.45 -5.81 -3.56
N MET A 116 5.78 -5.69 -3.49
CA MET A 116 6.55 -4.92 -4.46
C MET A 116 6.45 -5.48 -5.88
N THR A 117 6.25 -6.78 -6.03
CA THR A 117 6.15 -7.42 -7.34
C THR A 117 4.72 -7.41 -7.91
N ARG A 118 3.75 -6.79 -7.22
CA ARG A 118 2.37 -6.71 -7.72
C ARG A 118 2.14 -5.54 -8.67
N THR A 119 3.13 -4.70 -8.93
CA THR A 119 2.99 -3.59 -9.86
C THR A 119 3.78 -3.84 -11.16
N TYR A 120 3.23 -3.33 -12.25
CA TYR A 120 3.95 -3.35 -13.52
C TYR A 120 4.41 -1.96 -13.97
N ARG A 121 4.10 -0.89 -13.22
CA ARG A 121 4.51 0.46 -13.62
C ARG A 121 5.03 1.32 -12.47
N TYR A 122 4.22 1.57 -11.43
CA TYR A 122 4.57 2.48 -10.35
C TYR A 122 4.57 1.79 -9.00
N LEU A 123 5.59 2.04 -8.20
CA LEU A 123 5.66 1.55 -6.82
C LEU A 123 6.01 2.70 -5.89
N TYR A 124 5.18 2.90 -4.86
CA TYR A 124 5.39 3.93 -3.84
C TYR A 124 5.45 3.26 -2.47
N VAL A 125 6.61 3.31 -1.83
CA VAL A 125 6.78 2.82 -0.44
C VAL A 125 6.80 4.04 0.47
N MET A 126 5.92 4.07 1.47
CA MET A 126 5.68 5.25 2.31
C MET A 126 5.86 4.89 3.77
N TYR A 127 6.58 5.74 4.51
CA TYR A 127 6.88 5.49 5.91
C TYR A 127 6.99 6.81 6.68
N SER A 128 6.88 6.72 8.02
CA SER A 128 6.95 7.90 8.91
C SER A 128 8.04 7.79 9.96
N SER A 129 8.72 6.65 10.07
CA SER A 129 9.80 6.46 11.04
C SER A 129 11.07 7.17 10.59
N ASN A 130 12.00 7.40 11.54
CA ASN A 130 13.25 8.09 11.25
C ASN A 130 14.30 7.24 10.52
N SER A 131 14.09 5.95 10.39
CA SER A 131 15.00 5.06 9.69
C SER A 131 14.24 4.11 8.78
N LEU A 132 14.80 3.84 7.60
CA LEU A 132 14.32 2.77 6.77
C LEU A 132 14.55 1.44 7.45
N ASN A 133 13.61 0.55 7.26
CA ASN A 133 13.75 -0.79 7.77
C ASN A 133 14.78 -1.58 6.96
N GLN A 134 15.29 -2.63 7.59
CA GLN A 134 16.37 -3.44 7.03
C GLN A 134 16.16 -3.93 5.61
N PRO A 135 14.97 -4.46 5.22
CA PRO A 135 14.81 -4.91 3.84
C PRO A 135 15.05 -3.82 2.80
N LEU A 136 14.66 -2.58 3.11
CA LEU A 136 14.88 -1.46 2.19
C LEU A 136 16.30 -0.89 2.29
N GLN A 137 16.91 -0.93 3.47
CA GLN A 137 18.28 -0.47 3.65
C GLN A 137 19.28 -1.28 2.83
N ASN A 138 18.99 -2.56 2.60
CA ASN A 138 19.85 -3.46 1.85
C ASN A 138 19.66 -3.35 0.34
N VAL A 139 18.69 -2.57 -0.14
CA VAL A 139 18.49 -2.35 -1.56
C VAL A 139 19.45 -1.26 -2.04
N PRO A 140 20.25 -1.50 -3.09
CA PRO A 140 21.12 -0.46 -3.63
C PRO A 140 20.33 0.80 -3.99
N SER A 141 20.83 1.97 -3.59
CA SER A 141 20.13 3.23 -3.73
C SER A 141 19.82 3.63 -5.18
N HIS A 142 20.56 3.09 -6.15
CA HIS A 142 20.29 3.37 -7.55
C HIS A 142 19.05 2.64 -8.10
N LEU A 143 18.46 1.72 -7.33
CA LEU A 143 17.30 0.96 -7.75
C LEU A 143 15.98 1.60 -7.30
N TYR A 144 16.02 2.72 -6.59
CA TYR A 144 14.82 3.42 -6.15
C TYR A 144 15.07 4.93 -6.02
N LEU A 145 13.98 5.69 -5.99
CA LEU A 145 14.01 7.14 -5.71
C LEU A 145 13.58 7.37 -4.27
N LYS A 146 14.42 8.05 -3.50
CA LYS A 146 14.11 8.38 -2.11
C LYS A 146 13.71 9.85 -2.02
N GLU A 147 12.49 10.09 -1.49
CA GLU A 147 11.97 11.43 -1.26
C GLU A 147 11.74 11.65 0.24
N ILE A 148 12.05 12.82 0.71
CA ILE A 148 11.90 13.19 2.12
C ILE A 148 10.92 14.33 2.26
#